data_193cf7e8a1731b883b91614733369945
#
_entry.id   193cf7e8a1731b883b91614733369945
#
_cell.length_a   1.000
_cell.length_b   1.000
_cell.length_c   1.000
_cell.angle_alpha   90.00
_cell.angle_beta   90.00
_cell.angle_gamma   90.00
#
_symmetry.space_group_name_H-M   'P 1'
#
loop_
_entity.id
_entity.type
_entity.pdbx_description
1 polymer ?
#
loop_
_entity_poly.entity_id
_entity_poly.type
_entity_poly.pdbx_seq_one_letter_code
_entity_poly.pdbx_strand_id
1 'polypeptide(L)'
;MSSMLTALDLRPSRRTMNAMLLAALARPALFAQSAVSKPRPFRVNIPQATIDRIFSGVREAEWPDRLDAPDLRYGVSWDYMKALALYWTEQFDWRKAEGNLNRYPQFHARVSDYDIHFYHVKGRGPRPMPLILTHGWPGSVFEFLDAIEPLSDPAKFGGSADDAFDVVVPSLPGFGFSSKPKGRPIGAPTVAALWNRLMTEALGYPRYAAQGGDIGSRVTVQLALNHKDSIVGVHFNGLAEGRQPPPDAEQTPDERAWRRAVAAYLSTERDYFNIQDHKTQTIAFALSNNPLGAAAWIVEKLKAWSDSANPTEPAFTKNQVLTDVMIYLVTNTMNTSVWMYRGREDDPDIVGKVTVPTGHASLPREIVTLDPPRNVLERNYNLVHYTKMPRGGHFAFWEQPELMVADVRQFFRKLRG
;
A
#
# COMPACT_ATOMS: atom_id res chain seq x y z
N MET A 1 -10.86 -17.07 57.19
CA MET A 1 -11.99 -16.16 56.92
C MET A 1 -12.18 -16.16 55.39
N SER A 2 -13.24 -16.82 54.98
CA SER A 2 -13.63 -17.00 53.56
C SER A 2 -14.44 -15.77 53.13
N SER A 3 -14.15 -15.17 51.98
CA SER A 3 -15.10 -14.23 51.35
C SER A 3 -15.30 -14.65 49.90
N MET A 4 -16.51 -15.09 49.65
CA MET A 4 -17.12 -15.42 48.37
C MET A 4 -17.06 -14.23 47.40
N LEU A 5 -16.48 -14.43 46.21
CA LEU A 5 -16.75 -13.61 45.06
C LEU A 5 -17.91 -14.21 44.31
N THR A 6 -19.07 -13.57 44.37
CA THR A 6 -20.27 -13.86 43.58
C THR A 6 -20.03 -13.41 42.13
N ALA A 7 -20.05 -14.37 41.20
CA ALA A 7 -20.07 -14.08 39.77
C ALA A 7 -21.39 -13.40 39.38
N LEU A 8 -21.33 -12.19 38.83
CA LEU A 8 -22.45 -11.50 38.23
C LEU A 8 -22.71 -12.15 36.84
N ASP A 9 -23.86 -12.81 36.75
CA ASP A 9 -24.39 -13.41 35.50
C ASP A 9 -24.91 -12.26 34.59
N LEU A 10 -24.08 -11.78 33.68
CA LEU A 10 -24.42 -10.75 32.70
C LEU A 10 -25.04 -11.38 31.43
N ARG A 11 -26.19 -12.00 31.54
CA ARG A 11 -27.01 -12.38 30.37
C ARG A 11 -27.83 -11.15 29.92
N PRO A 12 -27.65 -10.66 28.69
CA PRO A 12 -28.43 -9.52 28.21
C PRO A 12 -29.91 -9.92 28.11
N SER A 13 -30.79 -9.02 28.54
CA SER A 13 -32.23 -9.23 28.50
C SER A 13 -32.75 -9.35 27.05
N ARG A 14 -33.86 -10.03 26.81
CA ARG A 14 -34.50 -10.12 25.48
C ARG A 14 -34.74 -8.75 24.81
N ARG A 15 -34.93 -7.70 25.60
CA ARG A 15 -35.07 -6.33 25.09
C ARG A 15 -33.74 -5.77 24.55
N THR A 16 -32.61 -6.10 25.16
CA THR A 16 -31.27 -5.71 24.70
C THR A 16 -30.88 -6.48 23.43
N MET A 17 -31.26 -7.77 23.32
CA MET A 17 -31.03 -8.55 22.09
C MET A 17 -31.88 -8.04 20.90
N ASN A 18 -33.12 -7.66 21.13
CA ASN A 18 -33.97 -7.08 20.08
C ASN A 18 -33.51 -5.69 19.64
N ALA A 19 -32.93 -4.89 20.54
CA ALA A 19 -32.34 -3.59 20.19
C ALA A 19 -31.04 -3.78 19.35
N MET A 20 -30.23 -4.81 19.63
CA MET A 20 -29.04 -5.13 18.84
C MET A 20 -29.41 -5.74 17.47
N LEU A 21 -30.47 -6.53 17.36
CA LEU A 21 -30.96 -7.04 16.05
C LEU A 21 -31.57 -5.94 15.17
N LEU A 22 -32.25 -4.95 15.76
CA LEU A 22 -32.78 -3.80 15.02
C LEU A 22 -31.70 -2.80 14.62
N ALA A 23 -30.61 -2.69 15.38
CA ALA A 23 -29.45 -1.88 14.99
C ALA A 23 -28.63 -2.50 13.84
N ALA A 24 -28.68 -3.84 13.68
CA ALA A 24 -28.01 -4.53 12.58
C ALA A 24 -28.76 -4.42 11.24
N LEU A 25 -30.05 -4.04 11.25
CA LEU A 25 -30.87 -3.86 10.03
C LEU A 25 -30.99 -2.40 9.57
N ALA A 26 -30.53 -1.45 10.37
CA ALA A 26 -30.50 -0.03 10.01
C ALA A 26 -29.08 0.42 9.68
N ARG A 27 -28.45 -0.15 8.64
CA ARG A 27 -27.44 0.54 7.87
C ARG A 27 -28.17 1.33 6.78
N PRO A 28 -28.45 2.62 6.95
CA PRO A 28 -28.80 3.43 5.81
C PRO A 28 -27.55 3.48 4.94
N ALA A 29 -27.73 3.19 3.65
CA ALA A 29 -26.82 3.58 2.59
C ALA A 29 -26.61 5.12 2.64
N LEU A 30 -25.80 5.61 3.55
CA LEU A 30 -25.35 7.01 3.68
C LEU A 30 -24.14 7.28 2.80
N PHE A 31 -24.07 6.62 1.63
CA PHE A 31 -23.44 7.20 0.47
C PHE A 31 -24.57 7.83 -0.38
N ALA A 32 -25.17 8.91 0.12
CA ALA A 32 -25.80 9.86 -0.78
C ALA A 32 -24.77 10.11 -1.89
N GLN A 33 -25.21 9.97 -3.15
CA GLN A 33 -24.41 10.15 -4.36
C GLN A 33 -23.72 11.51 -4.35
N SER A 34 -22.64 11.64 -3.59
CA SER A 34 -21.78 12.81 -3.69
C SER A 34 -21.11 12.75 -5.06
N ALA A 35 -21.29 13.83 -5.82
CA ALA A 35 -20.91 13.90 -7.22
C ALA A 35 -19.43 13.56 -7.42
N VAL A 36 -19.13 12.75 -8.45
CA VAL A 36 -17.78 12.58 -8.96
C VAL A 36 -17.48 13.75 -9.90
N SER A 37 -16.34 14.43 -9.69
CA SER A 37 -15.91 15.50 -10.57
C SER A 37 -15.05 14.98 -11.72
N LYS A 38 -15.03 15.73 -12.83
CA LYS A 38 -14.01 15.52 -13.86
C LYS A 38 -12.62 15.77 -13.27
N PRO A 39 -11.58 15.05 -13.76
CA PRO A 39 -10.19 15.28 -13.39
C PRO A 39 -9.77 16.73 -13.68
N ARG A 40 -9.09 17.36 -12.75
CA ARG A 40 -8.44 18.67 -12.91
C ARG A 40 -6.92 18.50 -12.82
N PRO A 41 -6.12 19.15 -13.69
CA PRO A 41 -4.67 19.06 -13.64
C PRO A 41 -4.11 19.42 -12.27
N PHE A 42 -3.09 18.70 -11.86
CA PHE A 42 -2.33 18.93 -10.63
C PHE A 42 -0.84 18.89 -10.92
N ARG A 43 -0.07 19.65 -10.17
CA ARG A 43 1.38 19.65 -10.20
C ARG A 43 1.90 19.82 -8.79
N VAL A 44 2.84 18.99 -8.39
CA VAL A 44 3.51 19.12 -7.10
C VAL A 44 4.29 20.44 -7.11
N ASN A 45 4.00 21.29 -6.13
CA ASN A 45 4.68 22.59 -5.94
C ASN A 45 4.67 22.93 -4.45
N ILE A 46 5.70 22.49 -3.74
CA ILE A 46 5.80 22.64 -2.28
C ILE A 46 6.38 24.02 -1.94
N PRO A 47 5.74 24.81 -1.05
CA PRO A 47 6.29 26.08 -0.60
C PRO A 47 7.68 25.92 0.00
N GLN A 48 8.60 26.84 -0.33
CA GLN A 48 9.98 26.78 0.14
C GLN A 48 10.06 26.74 1.69
N ALA A 49 9.24 27.52 2.36
CA ALA A 49 9.17 27.52 3.83
C ALA A 49 8.85 26.14 4.44
N THR A 50 8.06 25.30 3.75
CA THR A 50 7.81 23.92 4.20
C THR A 50 9.06 23.06 4.09
N ILE A 51 9.80 23.20 2.99
CA ILE A 51 11.07 22.49 2.77
C ILE A 51 12.10 22.93 3.81
N ASP A 52 12.27 24.24 3.98
CA ASP A 52 13.24 24.82 4.92
C ASP A 52 12.97 24.36 6.36
N ARG A 53 11.68 24.33 6.78
CA ARG A 53 11.29 23.84 8.10
C ARG A 53 11.67 22.36 8.30
N ILE A 54 11.48 21.51 7.29
CA ILE A 54 11.85 20.10 7.37
C ILE A 54 13.37 19.95 7.46
N PHE A 55 14.11 20.65 6.64
CA PHE A 55 15.58 20.63 6.65
C PHE A 55 16.16 21.18 7.96
N SER A 56 15.59 22.26 8.53
CA SER A 56 15.96 22.74 9.87
C SER A 56 15.71 21.67 10.93
N GLY A 57 14.54 21.03 10.91
CA GLY A 57 14.24 19.95 11.85
C GLY A 57 15.21 18.76 11.79
N VAL A 58 15.80 18.48 10.61
CA VAL A 58 16.88 17.47 10.49
C VAL A 58 18.18 17.96 11.07
N ARG A 59 18.57 19.23 10.81
CA ARG A 59 19.83 19.83 11.33
C ARG A 59 19.83 19.97 12.85
N GLU A 60 18.69 20.32 13.41
CA GLU A 60 18.49 20.62 14.83
C GLU A 60 18.09 19.37 15.64
N ALA A 61 17.97 18.21 15.00
CA ALA A 61 17.55 16.97 15.65
C ALA A 61 18.56 16.54 16.72
N GLU A 62 18.05 16.25 17.92
CA GLU A 62 18.82 15.55 18.94
C GLU A 62 18.96 14.08 18.58
N TRP A 63 20.18 13.57 18.67
CA TRP A 63 20.49 12.20 18.29
C TRP A 63 20.37 11.27 19.51
N PRO A 64 19.72 10.10 19.34
CA PRO A 64 19.71 9.11 20.40
C PRO A 64 21.11 8.52 20.61
N ASP A 65 21.34 7.94 21.78
CA ASP A 65 22.52 7.16 22.04
C ASP A 65 22.62 5.99 21.05
N ARG A 66 23.87 5.68 20.67
CA ARG A 66 24.14 4.59 19.72
C ARG A 66 24.07 3.24 20.43
N LEU A 67 23.32 2.31 19.83
CA LEU A 67 23.41 0.89 20.13
C LEU A 67 24.30 0.21 19.08
N ASP A 68 25.26 -0.57 19.52
CA ASP A 68 26.13 -1.33 18.62
C ASP A 68 25.46 -2.64 18.20
N ALA A 69 25.09 -2.73 16.92
CA ALA A 69 24.57 -3.93 16.30
C ALA A 69 25.04 -4.03 14.84
N PRO A 70 25.42 -5.23 14.38
CA PRO A 70 25.83 -5.44 13.00
C PRO A 70 24.65 -5.55 12.02
N ASP A 71 23.44 -5.55 12.53
CA ASP A 71 22.18 -5.77 11.80
C ASP A 71 21.05 -4.88 12.36
N LEU A 72 19.81 -5.15 11.99
CA LEU A 72 18.63 -4.39 12.43
C LEU A 72 18.00 -4.90 13.75
N ARG A 73 18.69 -5.69 14.57
CA ARG A 73 18.09 -6.28 15.81
C ARG A 73 17.58 -5.26 16.82
N TYR A 74 18.06 -4.01 16.75
CA TYR A 74 17.60 -2.89 17.55
C TYR A 74 16.86 -1.82 16.72
N GLY A 75 16.42 -2.18 15.51
CA GLY A 75 15.78 -1.28 14.56
C GLY A 75 16.77 -0.66 13.56
N VAL A 76 16.48 0.55 13.10
CA VAL A 76 17.28 1.21 12.05
C VAL A 76 18.75 1.42 12.45
N SER A 77 19.66 1.27 11.49
CA SER A 77 21.10 1.52 11.71
C SER A 77 21.37 2.99 12.04
N TRP A 78 22.01 3.23 13.19
CA TRP A 78 22.42 4.59 13.60
C TRP A 78 23.39 5.21 12.60
N ASP A 79 24.37 4.45 12.10
CA ASP A 79 25.37 4.93 11.13
C ASP A 79 24.73 5.28 9.78
N TYR A 80 23.77 4.45 9.31
CA TYR A 80 23.04 4.76 8.09
C TYR A 80 22.20 6.03 8.25
N MET A 81 21.48 6.17 9.37
CA MET A 81 20.69 7.38 9.63
C MET A 81 21.56 8.63 9.72
N LYS A 82 22.77 8.52 10.29
CA LYS A 82 23.72 9.63 10.34
C LYS A 82 24.19 10.04 8.93
N ALA A 83 24.56 9.06 8.12
CA ALA A 83 24.95 9.28 6.73
C ALA A 83 23.78 9.79 5.86
N LEU A 84 22.55 9.35 6.13
CA LEU A 84 21.35 9.81 5.44
C LEU A 84 21.02 11.27 5.80
N ALA A 85 21.09 11.64 7.08
CA ALA A 85 20.82 13.00 7.54
C ALA A 85 21.84 14.01 6.98
N LEU A 86 23.14 13.63 6.95
CA LEU A 86 24.17 14.44 6.32
C LEU A 86 23.90 14.63 4.81
N TYR A 87 23.59 13.53 4.11
CA TYR A 87 23.22 13.59 2.71
C TYR A 87 21.96 14.44 2.48
N TRP A 88 20.96 14.33 3.34
CA TRP A 88 19.72 15.10 3.28
C TRP A 88 19.96 16.59 3.33
N THR A 89 20.80 17.03 4.27
CA THR A 89 21.03 18.46 4.51
C THR A 89 22.04 19.10 3.57
N GLU A 90 22.95 18.32 2.96
CA GLU A 90 24.05 18.83 2.16
C GLU A 90 23.94 18.54 0.65
N GLN A 91 23.28 17.46 0.26
CA GLN A 91 23.30 16.97 -1.12
C GLN A 91 21.93 16.77 -1.74
N PHE A 92 20.91 16.43 -0.91
CA PHE A 92 19.57 16.17 -1.41
C PHE A 92 18.88 17.45 -1.87
N ASP A 93 18.39 17.43 -3.11
CA ASP A 93 17.70 18.56 -3.73
C ASP A 93 16.22 18.19 -3.94
N TRP A 94 15.34 18.72 -3.07
CA TRP A 94 13.91 18.52 -3.21
C TRP A 94 13.36 18.99 -4.56
N ARG A 95 13.90 20.08 -5.14
CA ARG A 95 13.40 20.61 -6.42
C ARG A 95 13.67 19.64 -7.57
N LYS A 96 14.77 18.89 -7.54
CA LYS A 96 15.02 17.79 -8.48
C LYS A 96 14.05 16.64 -8.26
N ALA A 97 13.80 16.25 -7.01
CA ALA A 97 12.81 15.22 -6.66
C ALA A 97 11.40 15.63 -7.10
N GLU A 98 10.98 16.86 -6.81
CA GLU A 98 9.72 17.47 -7.24
C GLU A 98 9.60 17.52 -8.76
N GLY A 99 10.68 17.84 -9.47
CA GLY A 99 10.76 17.77 -10.94
C GLY A 99 10.51 16.34 -11.46
N ASN A 100 11.10 15.35 -10.81
CA ASN A 100 10.88 13.93 -11.15
C ASN A 100 9.45 13.47 -10.86
N LEU A 101 8.86 13.87 -9.74
CA LEU A 101 7.44 13.62 -9.45
C LEU A 101 6.54 14.25 -10.51
N ASN A 102 6.92 15.38 -11.07
CA ASN A 102 6.16 16.10 -12.08
C ASN A 102 6.42 15.65 -13.53
N ARG A 103 7.15 14.56 -13.75
CA ARG A 103 7.49 14.11 -15.12
C ARG A 103 6.32 13.54 -15.91
N TYR A 104 5.28 13.09 -15.21
CA TYR A 104 4.04 12.59 -15.84
C TYR A 104 2.84 13.45 -15.48
N PRO A 105 1.77 13.46 -16.31
CA PRO A 105 0.53 14.16 -16.00
C PRO A 105 -0.11 13.67 -14.72
N GLN A 106 -0.45 14.60 -13.83
CA GLN A 106 -1.10 14.38 -12.54
C GLN A 106 -2.43 15.14 -12.49
N PHE A 107 -3.34 14.59 -11.73
CA PHE A 107 -4.68 15.12 -11.61
C PHE A 107 -5.22 14.96 -10.18
N HIS A 108 -6.22 15.78 -9.87
CA HIS A 108 -7.15 15.55 -8.78
C HIS A 108 -8.56 15.33 -9.32
N ALA A 109 -9.31 14.44 -8.70
CA ALA A 109 -10.75 14.32 -8.90
C ALA A 109 -11.45 14.17 -7.55
N ARG A 110 -12.59 14.87 -7.40
CA ARG A 110 -13.48 14.62 -6.27
C ARG A 110 -14.21 13.31 -6.50
N VAL A 111 -14.02 12.37 -5.58
CA VAL A 111 -14.71 11.08 -5.56
C VAL A 111 -15.33 10.92 -4.19
N SER A 112 -16.65 10.99 -4.11
CA SER A 112 -17.34 11.09 -2.81
C SER A 112 -16.83 12.29 -2.01
N ASP A 113 -16.43 12.09 -0.77
CA ASP A 113 -15.91 13.14 0.12
C ASP A 113 -14.40 13.36 0.00
N TYR A 114 -13.73 12.62 -0.90
CA TYR A 114 -12.30 12.65 -1.06
C TYR A 114 -11.87 13.37 -2.33
N ASP A 115 -10.86 14.20 -2.23
CA ASP A 115 -10.12 14.76 -3.37
C ASP A 115 -8.93 13.84 -3.62
N ILE A 116 -9.04 13.02 -4.65
CA ILE A 116 -8.05 11.96 -4.95
C ILE A 116 -7.04 12.49 -5.93
N HIS A 117 -5.77 12.45 -5.54
CA HIS A 117 -4.62 12.65 -6.42
C HIS A 117 -4.30 11.37 -7.19
N PHE A 118 -3.95 11.49 -8.47
CA PHE A 118 -3.49 10.36 -9.27
C PHE A 118 -2.66 10.80 -10.49
N TYR A 119 -1.74 9.94 -10.89
CA TYR A 119 -1.17 9.98 -12.25
C TYR A 119 -2.15 9.34 -13.22
N HIS A 120 -2.24 9.91 -14.42
CA HIS A 120 -3.00 9.30 -15.52
C HIS A 120 -2.25 9.49 -16.82
N VAL A 121 -1.66 8.40 -17.32
CA VAL A 121 -0.87 8.39 -18.55
C VAL A 121 -1.54 7.49 -19.57
N LYS A 122 -1.91 8.07 -20.70
CA LYS A 122 -2.57 7.35 -21.78
C LYS A 122 -1.59 6.41 -22.49
N GLY A 123 -2.05 5.21 -22.76
CA GLY A 123 -1.30 4.21 -23.48
C GLY A 123 -1.08 4.55 -24.96
N ARG A 124 0.11 4.27 -25.47
CA ARG A 124 0.49 4.46 -26.87
C ARG A 124 0.38 3.14 -27.64
N GLY A 125 -0.86 2.72 -27.85
CA GLY A 125 -1.18 1.50 -28.58
C GLY A 125 -2.55 1.59 -29.24
N PRO A 126 -2.94 0.60 -30.04
CA PRO A 126 -4.22 0.64 -30.77
C PRO A 126 -5.42 0.49 -29.83
N ARG A 127 -5.28 -0.25 -28.73
CA ARG A 127 -6.35 -0.50 -27.74
C ARG A 127 -5.76 -0.61 -26.33
N PRO A 128 -5.31 0.50 -25.70
CA PRO A 128 -4.73 0.47 -24.37
C PRO A 128 -5.74 -0.06 -23.35
N MET A 129 -5.33 -1.00 -22.50
CA MET A 129 -6.15 -1.49 -21.40
C MET A 129 -6.03 -0.54 -20.21
N PRO A 130 -7.12 -0.04 -19.62
CA PRO A 130 -7.02 0.73 -18.39
C PRO A 130 -6.48 -0.12 -17.24
N LEU A 131 -5.47 0.39 -16.52
CA LEU A 131 -4.81 -0.30 -15.41
C LEU A 131 -4.64 0.65 -14.24
N ILE A 132 -5.18 0.27 -13.08
CA ILE A 132 -4.94 0.98 -11.83
C ILE A 132 -3.87 0.26 -11.01
N LEU A 133 -2.86 1.01 -10.51
CA LEU A 133 -1.76 0.53 -9.67
C LEU A 133 -1.89 1.13 -8.28
N THR A 134 -1.97 0.32 -7.24
CA THR A 134 -2.18 0.79 -5.87
C THR A 134 -1.00 0.43 -4.98
N HIS A 135 -0.38 1.47 -4.39
CA HIS A 135 0.74 1.38 -3.45
C HIS A 135 0.30 0.97 -2.04
N GLY A 136 1.27 0.83 -1.14
CA GLY A 136 1.06 0.58 0.27
C GLY A 136 1.88 1.49 1.20
N TRP A 137 2.12 1.04 2.43
CA TRP A 137 2.91 1.72 3.44
C TRP A 137 4.24 0.94 3.67
N PRO A 138 5.39 1.62 3.82
CA PRO A 138 5.61 3.06 3.86
C PRO A 138 5.92 3.68 2.48
N GLY A 139 5.48 3.08 1.41
CA GLY A 139 5.66 3.60 0.05
C GLY A 139 4.64 4.66 -0.36
N SER A 140 4.67 5.02 -1.63
CA SER A 140 3.78 6.00 -2.23
C SER A 140 3.62 5.75 -3.73
N VAL A 141 2.94 6.65 -4.44
CA VAL A 141 2.89 6.63 -5.91
C VAL A 141 4.28 6.66 -6.56
N PHE A 142 5.30 7.06 -5.81
CA PHE A 142 6.69 7.11 -6.26
C PHE A 142 7.24 5.74 -6.66
N GLU A 143 6.76 4.66 -6.03
CA GLU A 143 7.15 3.28 -6.35
C GLU A 143 6.92 2.90 -7.81
N PHE A 144 5.91 3.50 -8.45
CA PHE A 144 5.50 3.12 -9.81
C PHE A 144 6.08 4.02 -10.92
N LEU A 145 6.78 5.10 -10.57
CA LEU A 145 7.19 6.09 -11.57
C LEU A 145 8.03 5.49 -12.70
N ASP A 146 8.90 4.53 -12.41
CA ASP A 146 9.73 3.88 -13.42
C ASP A 146 9.00 2.80 -14.22
N ALA A 147 7.80 2.39 -13.79
CA ALA A 147 6.95 1.45 -14.51
C ALA A 147 5.92 2.15 -15.43
N ILE A 148 5.59 3.42 -15.20
CA ILE A 148 4.53 4.13 -15.94
C ILE A 148 4.82 4.15 -17.44
N GLU A 149 5.98 4.63 -17.86
CA GLU A 149 6.31 4.72 -19.30
C GLU A 149 6.42 3.34 -19.96
N PRO A 150 7.13 2.35 -19.39
CA PRO A 150 7.16 1.01 -19.95
C PRO A 150 5.79 0.33 -20.09
N LEU A 151 4.85 0.61 -19.19
CA LEU A 151 3.47 0.10 -19.28
C LEU A 151 2.65 0.87 -20.33
N SER A 152 2.82 2.19 -20.40
CA SER A 152 2.03 3.02 -21.33
C SER A 152 2.55 3.05 -22.77
N ASP A 153 3.87 2.90 -22.95
CA ASP A 153 4.53 2.87 -24.29
C ASP A 153 5.48 1.66 -24.39
N PRO A 154 4.94 0.43 -24.38
CA PRO A 154 5.77 -0.77 -24.39
C PRO A 154 6.66 -0.90 -25.63
N ALA A 155 6.29 -0.33 -26.77
CA ALA A 155 7.08 -0.39 -28.00
C ALA A 155 8.45 0.30 -27.84
N LYS A 156 8.52 1.37 -27.06
CA LYS A 156 9.77 2.08 -26.76
C LYS A 156 10.74 1.23 -25.91
N PHE A 157 10.23 0.21 -25.23
CA PHE A 157 10.96 -0.70 -24.34
C PHE A 157 11.00 -2.15 -24.87
N GLY A 158 10.95 -2.33 -26.19
CA GLY A 158 11.07 -3.64 -26.84
C GLY A 158 9.84 -4.56 -26.71
N GLY A 159 8.70 -4.03 -26.25
CA GLY A 159 7.44 -4.76 -26.19
C GLY A 159 6.54 -4.48 -27.39
N SER A 160 5.35 -5.12 -27.43
CA SER A 160 4.32 -4.84 -28.44
C SER A 160 3.48 -3.62 -28.04
N ALA A 161 3.16 -2.75 -29.01
CA ALA A 161 2.19 -1.65 -28.79
C ALA A 161 0.80 -2.17 -28.36
N ASP A 162 0.44 -3.41 -28.71
CA ASP A 162 -0.80 -4.04 -28.27
C ASP A 162 -0.86 -4.28 -26.76
N ASP A 163 0.29 -4.32 -26.09
CA ASP A 163 0.38 -4.49 -24.63
C ASP A 163 0.23 -3.16 -23.84
N ALA A 164 0.03 -2.03 -24.52
CA ALA A 164 -0.07 -0.74 -23.88
C ALA A 164 -1.23 -0.65 -22.87
N PHE A 165 -0.98 0.09 -21.77
CA PHE A 165 -2.01 0.39 -20.75
C PHE A 165 -2.28 1.89 -20.67
N ASP A 166 -3.53 2.26 -20.41
CA ASP A 166 -3.87 3.55 -19.81
C ASP A 166 -3.57 3.42 -18.30
N VAL A 167 -2.46 3.99 -17.84
CA VAL A 167 -1.95 3.79 -16.48
C VAL A 167 -2.52 4.83 -15.54
N VAL A 168 -3.14 4.37 -14.45
CA VAL A 168 -3.68 5.22 -13.36
C VAL A 168 -3.00 4.82 -12.05
N VAL A 169 -2.36 5.79 -11.38
CA VAL A 169 -1.64 5.55 -10.11
C VAL A 169 -2.14 6.53 -9.06
N PRO A 170 -3.17 6.18 -8.26
CA PRO A 170 -3.69 7.06 -7.24
C PRO A 170 -2.86 7.05 -5.96
N SER A 171 -2.75 8.20 -5.29
CA SER A 171 -2.36 8.25 -3.88
C SER A 171 -3.53 7.77 -3.02
N LEU A 172 -3.29 6.83 -2.12
CA LEU A 172 -4.28 6.38 -1.13
C LEU A 172 -4.82 7.58 -0.32
N PRO A 173 -6.10 7.59 0.08
CA PRO A 173 -6.60 8.60 1.01
C PRO A 173 -5.78 8.64 2.30
N GLY A 174 -5.32 9.83 2.69
CA GLY A 174 -4.41 9.99 3.83
C GLY A 174 -2.93 9.84 3.50
N PHE A 175 -2.57 9.58 2.24
CA PHE A 175 -1.20 9.48 1.75
C PHE A 175 -0.92 10.57 0.71
N GLY A 176 0.33 11.01 0.68
CA GLY A 176 0.84 11.89 -0.36
C GLY A 176 -0.10 13.06 -0.64
N PHE A 177 -0.49 13.21 -1.90
CA PHE A 177 -1.24 14.38 -2.35
C PHE A 177 -2.77 14.21 -2.36
N SER A 178 -3.30 13.04 -1.94
CA SER A 178 -4.74 12.84 -1.73
C SER A 178 -5.23 13.45 -0.42
N SER A 179 -6.52 13.79 -0.35
CA SER A 179 -7.12 14.30 0.88
C SER A 179 -7.09 13.27 2.01
N LYS A 180 -7.06 13.78 3.23
CA LYS A 180 -7.02 12.97 4.46
C LYS A 180 -8.43 12.51 4.85
N PRO A 181 -8.61 11.30 5.39
CA PRO A 181 -9.87 10.90 6.03
C PRO A 181 -10.24 11.87 7.15
N LYS A 182 -11.53 12.15 7.30
CA LYS A 182 -12.03 13.10 8.30
C LYS A 182 -12.50 12.39 9.55
N GLY A 183 -11.74 12.54 10.64
CA GLY A 183 -12.15 12.15 11.99
C GLY A 183 -12.20 10.64 12.28
N ARG A 184 -12.11 9.78 11.26
CA ARG A 184 -12.06 8.32 11.44
C ARG A 184 -11.23 7.65 10.36
N PRO A 185 -10.60 6.51 10.67
CA PRO A 185 -9.95 5.65 9.69
C PRO A 185 -10.92 5.10 8.63
N ILE A 186 -10.36 4.69 7.50
CA ILE A 186 -11.08 3.94 6.44
C ILE A 186 -10.28 2.69 6.09
N GLY A 187 -10.99 1.64 5.69
CA GLY A 187 -10.41 0.37 5.29
C GLY A 187 -10.30 0.21 3.77
N ALA A 188 -9.82 -0.96 3.36
CA ALA A 188 -9.68 -1.30 1.95
C ALA A 188 -11.02 -1.37 1.20
N PRO A 189 -12.17 -1.79 1.78
CA PRO A 189 -13.47 -1.74 1.08
C PRO A 189 -13.88 -0.33 0.65
N THR A 190 -13.74 0.67 1.53
CA THR A 190 -14.02 2.08 1.17
C THR A 190 -13.08 2.56 0.07
N VAL A 191 -11.77 2.27 0.16
CA VAL A 191 -10.81 2.66 -0.88
C VAL A 191 -11.13 1.99 -2.21
N ALA A 192 -11.50 0.71 -2.22
CA ALA A 192 -11.91 -0.01 -3.43
C ALA A 192 -13.15 0.64 -4.08
N ALA A 193 -14.12 1.05 -3.30
CA ALA A 193 -15.30 1.78 -3.81
C ALA A 193 -14.90 3.13 -4.43
N LEU A 194 -13.95 3.87 -3.80
CA LEU A 194 -13.41 5.12 -4.35
C LEU A 194 -12.66 4.87 -5.68
N TRP A 195 -11.84 3.81 -5.76
CA TRP A 195 -11.11 3.44 -6.98
C TRP A 195 -12.06 3.03 -8.11
N ASN A 196 -13.08 2.23 -7.81
CA ASN A 196 -14.07 1.87 -8.82
C ASN A 196 -14.76 3.11 -9.38
N ARG A 197 -15.21 4.05 -8.54
CA ARG A 197 -15.82 5.30 -8.97
C ARG A 197 -14.85 6.23 -9.71
N LEU A 198 -13.57 6.29 -9.27
CA LEU A 198 -12.53 7.02 -9.99
C LEU A 198 -12.40 6.49 -11.43
N MET A 199 -12.30 5.16 -11.58
CA MET A 199 -12.12 4.54 -12.90
C MET A 199 -13.39 4.65 -13.76
N THR A 200 -14.56 4.33 -13.22
CA THR A 200 -15.80 4.23 -14.01
C THR A 200 -16.49 5.57 -14.22
N GLU A 201 -16.55 6.43 -13.20
CA GLU A 201 -17.32 7.68 -13.26
C GLU A 201 -16.44 8.90 -13.63
N ALA A 202 -15.25 9.04 -13.03
CA ALA A 202 -14.37 10.18 -13.32
C ALA A 202 -13.61 10.02 -14.64
N LEU A 203 -13.08 8.82 -14.92
CA LEU A 203 -12.24 8.52 -16.07
C LEU A 203 -12.98 7.83 -17.22
N GLY A 204 -14.19 7.32 -16.99
CA GLY A 204 -15.04 6.72 -18.01
C GLY A 204 -14.60 5.32 -18.47
N TYR A 205 -13.88 4.56 -17.62
CA TYR A 205 -13.46 3.19 -17.89
C TYR A 205 -14.43 2.18 -17.28
N PRO A 206 -15.42 1.67 -18.02
CA PRO A 206 -16.42 0.74 -17.46
C PRO A 206 -15.79 -0.60 -17.01
N ARG A 207 -14.67 -0.98 -17.63
CA ARG A 207 -13.88 -2.16 -17.26
C ARG A 207 -12.39 -1.83 -17.22
N TYR A 208 -11.66 -2.36 -16.25
CA TYR A 208 -10.25 -2.07 -16.05
C TYR A 208 -9.52 -3.23 -15.36
N ALA A 209 -8.20 -3.24 -15.51
CA ALA A 209 -7.27 -4.09 -14.81
C ALA A 209 -6.83 -3.45 -13.50
N ALA A 210 -6.53 -4.23 -12.47
CA ALA A 210 -5.99 -3.72 -11.22
C ALA A 210 -4.77 -4.49 -10.76
N GLN A 211 -3.80 -3.76 -10.17
CA GLN A 211 -2.61 -4.34 -9.56
C GLN A 211 -2.37 -3.67 -8.21
N GLY A 212 -1.85 -4.45 -7.23
CA GLY A 212 -1.48 -3.94 -5.92
C GLY A 212 -0.52 -4.85 -5.16
N GLY A 213 0.31 -4.22 -4.33
CA GLY A 213 1.13 -4.83 -3.29
C GLY A 213 0.78 -4.22 -1.94
N ASP A 214 1.17 -4.83 -0.82
CA ASP A 214 0.91 -4.33 0.55
C ASP A 214 -0.57 -3.97 0.80
N ILE A 215 -0.88 -2.75 1.29
CA ILE A 215 -2.25 -2.22 1.42
C ILE A 215 -2.96 -2.26 0.06
N GLY A 216 -2.23 -1.96 -1.03
CA GLY A 216 -2.76 -2.02 -2.39
C GLY A 216 -3.25 -3.40 -2.79
N SER A 217 -2.64 -4.49 -2.29
CA SER A 217 -3.14 -5.84 -2.53
C SER A 217 -4.52 -6.07 -1.89
N ARG A 218 -4.73 -5.58 -0.67
CA ARG A 218 -6.03 -5.65 0.01
C ARG A 218 -7.10 -4.85 -0.72
N VAL A 219 -6.77 -3.62 -1.15
CA VAL A 219 -7.68 -2.79 -1.95
C VAL A 219 -8.05 -3.50 -3.26
N THR A 220 -7.08 -4.11 -3.94
CA THR A 220 -7.29 -4.84 -5.21
C THR A 220 -8.14 -6.10 -4.99
N VAL A 221 -7.99 -6.81 -3.87
CA VAL A 221 -8.90 -7.91 -3.47
C VAL A 221 -10.32 -7.40 -3.30
N GLN A 222 -10.51 -6.27 -2.60
CA GLN A 222 -11.84 -5.69 -2.40
C GLN A 222 -12.48 -5.19 -3.71
N LEU A 223 -11.69 -4.69 -4.66
CA LEU A 223 -12.16 -4.41 -6.02
C LEU A 223 -12.69 -5.68 -6.70
N ALA A 224 -11.92 -6.76 -6.64
CA ALA A 224 -12.29 -8.03 -7.27
C ALA A 224 -13.53 -8.71 -6.63
N LEU A 225 -13.77 -8.49 -5.34
CA LEU A 225 -14.93 -9.04 -4.63
C LEU A 225 -16.18 -8.19 -4.81
N ASN A 226 -16.06 -6.86 -4.70
CA ASN A 226 -17.20 -5.95 -4.61
C ASN A 226 -17.57 -5.31 -5.95
N HIS A 227 -16.63 -5.27 -6.91
CA HIS A 227 -16.79 -4.58 -8.20
C HIS A 227 -16.38 -5.47 -9.38
N LYS A 228 -16.55 -6.79 -9.25
CA LYS A 228 -16.09 -7.82 -10.21
C LYS A 228 -16.52 -7.55 -11.66
N ASP A 229 -17.68 -6.94 -11.87
CA ASP A 229 -18.22 -6.68 -13.21
C ASP A 229 -17.40 -5.59 -13.95
N SER A 230 -16.72 -4.72 -13.20
CA SER A 230 -15.80 -3.71 -13.74
C SER A 230 -14.35 -4.20 -13.84
N ILE A 231 -14.01 -5.38 -13.27
CA ILE A 231 -12.65 -5.87 -13.22
C ILE A 231 -12.41 -6.89 -14.35
N VAL A 232 -11.39 -6.62 -15.18
CA VAL A 232 -10.91 -7.56 -16.23
C VAL A 232 -10.11 -8.69 -15.59
N GLY A 233 -9.28 -8.37 -14.63
CA GLY A 233 -8.42 -9.27 -13.87
C GLY A 233 -7.60 -8.50 -12.86
N VAL A 234 -6.99 -9.19 -11.92
CA VAL A 234 -6.19 -8.62 -10.83
C VAL A 234 -4.81 -9.25 -10.78
N HIS A 235 -3.80 -8.43 -10.52
CA HIS A 235 -2.41 -8.87 -10.38
C HIS A 235 -1.86 -8.44 -9.02
N PHE A 236 -1.05 -9.29 -8.41
CA PHE A 236 -0.51 -9.07 -7.07
C PHE A 236 0.98 -9.36 -6.95
N ASN A 237 1.64 -8.63 -6.06
CA ASN A 237 2.83 -9.02 -5.34
C ASN A 237 2.54 -8.90 -3.83
N GLY A 238 3.02 -9.86 -3.01
CA GLY A 238 2.74 -9.85 -1.57
C GLY A 238 1.26 -10.04 -1.24
N LEU A 239 0.68 -11.16 -1.62
CA LEU A 239 -0.73 -11.46 -1.40
C LEU A 239 -0.96 -12.23 -0.11
N ALA A 240 -1.75 -11.66 0.80
CA ALA A 240 -2.15 -12.31 2.03
C ALA A 240 -3.22 -13.39 1.80
N GLU A 241 -3.28 -14.38 2.69
CA GLU A 241 -4.37 -15.35 2.72
C GLU A 241 -5.68 -14.66 3.08
N GLY A 242 -6.66 -14.70 2.18
CA GLY A 242 -7.94 -13.99 2.33
C GLY A 242 -9.01 -14.75 3.15
N ARG A 243 -8.76 -16.00 3.54
CA ARG A 243 -9.71 -16.85 4.25
C ARG A 243 -9.09 -17.53 5.47
N GLN A 244 -9.95 -17.96 6.38
CA GLN A 244 -9.53 -18.83 7.48
C GLN A 244 -8.82 -20.08 6.92
N PRO A 245 -7.70 -20.49 7.53
CA PRO A 245 -7.00 -21.69 7.13
C PRO A 245 -7.90 -22.92 7.32
N PRO A 246 -7.74 -23.98 6.51
CA PRO A 246 -8.35 -25.25 6.80
C PRO A 246 -7.76 -25.83 8.11
N PRO A 247 -8.45 -26.81 8.73
CA PRO A 247 -7.89 -27.54 9.85
C PRO A 247 -6.49 -28.07 9.55
N ASP A 248 -5.62 -28.16 10.56
CA ASP A 248 -4.21 -28.55 10.39
C ASP A 248 -4.04 -29.89 9.66
N ALA A 249 -4.95 -30.85 9.89
CA ALA A 249 -4.94 -32.14 9.22
C ALA A 249 -5.13 -32.07 7.70
N GLU A 250 -5.77 -31.00 7.21
CA GLU A 250 -6.05 -30.78 5.78
C GLU A 250 -4.98 -29.93 5.09
N GLN A 251 -4.04 -29.38 5.85
CA GLN A 251 -2.96 -28.56 5.31
C GLN A 251 -1.83 -29.45 4.73
N THR A 252 -1.26 -29.00 3.61
CA THR A 252 -0.05 -29.66 3.07
C THR A 252 1.18 -29.40 3.95
N PRO A 253 2.26 -30.20 3.84
CA PRO A 253 3.50 -29.94 4.55
C PRO A 253 4.07 -28.54 4.29
N ASP A 254 4.03 -28.09 3.04
CA ASP A 254 4.52 -26.76 2.62
C ASP A 254 3.67 -25.64 3.23
N GLU A 255 2.34 -25.82 3.28
CA GLU A 255 1.46 -24.86 3.90
C GLU A 255 1.74 -24.73 5.41
N ARG A 256 1.90 -25.86 6.11
CA ARG A 256 2.30 -25.84 7.54
C ARG A 256 3.65 -25.20 7.76
N ALA A 257 4.64 -25.45 6.87
CA ALA A 257 5.96 -24.82 6.95
C ALA A 257 5.86 -23.30 6.75
N TRP A 258 5.11 -22.87 5.74
CA TRP A 258 4.85 -21.44 5.47
C TRP A 258 4.16 -20.76 6.66
N ARG A 259 3.11 -21.36 7.24
CA ARG A 259 2.40 -20.79 8.40
C ARG A 259 3.31 -20.64 9.62
N ARG A 260 4.19 -21.61 9.87
CA ARG A 260 5.20 -21.50 10.95
C ARG A 260 6.17 -20.35 10.68
N ALA A 261 6.63 -20.18 9.45
CA ALA A 261 7.50 -19.08 9.07
C ALA A 261 6.81 -17.72 9.21
N VAL A 262 5.53 -17.60 8.77
CA VAL A 262 4.71 -16.40 8.98
C VAL A 262 4.54 -16.09 10.47
N ALA A 263 4.23 -17.09 11.29
CA ALA A 263 4.08 -16.91 12.74
C ALA A 263 5.38 -16.46 13.40
N ALA A 264 6.52 -17.02 13.00
CA ALA A 264 7.84 -16.64 13.49
C ALA A 264 8.19 -15.19 13.09
N TYR A 265 7.96 -14.82 11.84
CA TYR A 265 8.14 -13.43 11.37
C TYR A 265 7.26 -12.45 12.17
N LEU A 266 5.97 -12.75 12.30
CA LEU A 266 5.02 -11.88 13.01
C LEU A 266 5.36 -11.74 14.50
N SER A 267 6.06 -12.70 15.11
CA SER A 267 6.46 -12.63 16.52
C SER A 267 7.57 -11.61 16.79
N THR A 268 8.32 -11.20 15.77
CA THR A 268 9.46 -10.27 15.87
C THR A 268 9.22 -8.95 15.14
N GLU A 269 8.47 -8.98 14.03
CA GLU A 269 8.38 -7.84 13.11
C GLU A 269 7.02 -7.14 13.11
N ARG A 270 6.06 -7.59 13.93
CA ARG A 270 4.70 -7.02 13.94
C ARG A 270 4.53 -5.79 14.82
N ASP A 271 5.51 -5.39 15.60
CA ASP A 271 5.35 -4.31 16.59
C ASP A 271 4.99 -2.97 15.96
N TYR A 272 5.59 -2.61 14.81
CA TYR A 272 5.21 -1.41 14.06
C TYR A 272 3.71 -1.42 13.72
N PHE A 273 3.21 -2.58 13.26
CA PHE A 273 1.82 -2.77 12.90
C PHE A 273 0.89 -2.57 14.11
N ASN A 274 1.21 -3.20 15.24
CA ASN A 274 0.42 -3.11 16.46
C ASN A 274 0.37 -1.66 16.99
N ILE A 275 1.49 -0.93 16.90
CA ILE A 275 1.53 0.48 17.27
C ILE A 275 0.67 1.32 16.31
N GLN A 276 0.79 1.11 15.01
CA GLN A 276 0.02 1.84 13.99
C GLN A 276 -1.48 1.54 14.04
N ASP A 277 -1.87 0.34 14.42
CA ASP A 277 -3.26 -0.09 14.58
C ASP A 277 -3.87 0.39 15.93
N HIS A 278 -3.23 0.03 17.04
CA HIS A 278 -3.82 0.24 18.37
C HIS A 278 -3.49 1.60 19.01
N LYS A 279 -2.39 2.23 18.61
CA LYS A 279 -1.89 3.48 19.18
C LYS A 279 -1.62 4.54 18.10
N THR A 280 -2.42 4.51 17.04
CA THR A 280 -2.35 5.35 15.85
C THR A 280 -2.14 6.83 16.17
N GLN A 281 -2.92 7.37 17.12
CA GLN A 281 -2.81 8.78 17.51
C GLN A 281 -1.53 9.08 18.33
N THR A 282 -1.06 8.12 19.13
CA THR A 282 0.15 8.31 19.95
C THR A 282 1.38 8.38 19.07
N ILE A 283 1.54 7.43 18.11
CA ILE A 283 2.69 7.44 17.20
C ILE A 283 2.67 8.67 16.26
N ALA A 284 1.48 9.18 15.93
CA ALA A 284 1.34 10.40 15.13
C ALA A 284 2.01 11.61 15.81
N PHE A 285 1.86 11.79 17.13
CA PHE A 285 2.54 12.86 17.85
C PHE A 285 4.06 12.72 17.84
N ALA A 286 4.59 11.50 17.90
CA ALA A 286 6.03 11.25 17.86
C ALA A 286 6.65 11.57 16.49
N LEU A 287 5.92 11.32 15.40
CA LEU A 287 6.45 11.37 14.03
C LEU A 287 6.11 12.67 13.27
N SER A 288 5.02 13.39 13.63
CA SER A 288 4.51 14.50 12.80
C SER A 288 5.43 15.73 12.76
N ASN A 289 6.19 16.00 13.83
CA ASN A 289 7.10 17.15 13.93
C ASN A 289 8.57 16.75 14.10
N ASN A 290 8.88 15.49 13.84
CA ASN A 290 10.23 14.97 13.94
C ASN A 290 10.63 14.36 12.59
N PRO A 291 11.22 15.14 11.66
CA PRO A 291 11.60 14.63 10.34
C PRO A 291 12.57 13.45 10.41
N LEU A 292 13.53 13.50 11.32
CA LEU A 292 14.52 12.43 11.49
C LEU A 292 13.85 11.17 12.06
N GLY A 293 12.96 11.30 13.04
CA GLY A 293 12.21 10.17 13.60
C GLY A 293 11.25 9.55 12.59
N ALA A 294 10.56 10.37 11.79
CA ALA A 294 9.71 9.89 10.70
C ALA A 294 10.54 9.15 9.63
N ALA A 295 11.71 9.67 9.26
CA ALA A 295 12.62 9.00 8.35
C ALA A 295 13.10 7.65 8.92
N ALA A 296 13.48 7.61 10.20
CA ALA A 296 13.93 6.37 10.85
C ALA A 296 12.83 5.30 10.84
N TRP A 297 11.57 5.68 11.09
CA TRP A 297 10.40 4.79 11.09
C TRP A 297 10.12 4.19 9.71
N ILE A 298 10.31 4.97 8.63
CA ILE A 298 10.16 4.52 7.24
C ILE A 298 11.37 3.69 6.80
N VAL A 299 12.58 4.18 7.04
CA VAL A 299 13.84 3.58 6.56
C VAL A 299 14.04 2.17 7.14
N GLU A 300 13.66 1.97 8.40
CA GLU A 300 13.76 0.65 9.02
C GLU A 300 12.95 -0.38 8.19
N LYS A 301 11.73 -0.06 7.75
CA LYS A 301 10.92 -0.95 6.93
C LYS A 301 11.40 -1.03 5.48
N LEU A 302 11.86 0.07 4.89
CA LEU A 302 12.50 0.03 3.57
C LEU A 302 13.69 -0.92 3.54
N LYS A 303 14.48 -0.98 4.63
CA LYS A 303 15.60 -1.92 4.74
C LYS A 303 15.13 -3.35 5.01
N ALA A 304 14.28 -3.53 6.01
CA ALA A 304 13.87 -4.86 6.45
C ALA A 304 13.13 -5.64 5.35
N TRP A 305 12.40 -4.94 4.48
CA TRP A 305 11.51 -5.55 3.49
C TRP A 305 12.04 -5.53 2.05
N SER A 306 13.15 -4.84 1.77
CA SER A 306 13.76 -4.86 0.44
C SER A 306 14.79 -5.98 0.26
N ASP A 307 15.01 -6.41 -0.98
CA ASP A 307 16.05 -7.38 -1.36
C ASP A 307 17.42 -6.69 -1.42
N SER A 308 17.94 -6.29 -0.26
CA SER A 308 19.25 -5.67 -0.12
C SER A 308 20.28 -6.64 0.44
N ALA A 309 21.41 -6.76 -0.27
CA ALA A 309 22.57 -7.52 0.20
C ALA A 309 23.33 -6.80 1.33
N ASN A 310 23.17 -5.49 1.49
CA ASN A 310 23.77 -4.72 2.57
C ASN A 310 23.01 -5.00 3.88
N PRO A 311 23.67 -5.34 5.01
CA PRO A 311 22.98 -5.68 6.24
C PRO A 311 22.22 -4.51 6.90
N THR A 312 22.60 -3.27 6.63
CA THR A 312 22.07 -2.07 7.30
C THR A 312 21.45 -1.02 6.39
N GLU A 313 21.61 -1.17 5.07
CA GLU A 313 21.11 -0.19 4.09
C GLU A 313 20.01 -0.80 3.19
N PRO A 314 18.95 -0.05 2.86
CA PRO A 314 17.91 -0.51 1.92
C PRO A 314 18.46 -0.70 0.50
N ALA A 315 17.70 -1.39 -0.36
CA ALA A 315 18.03 -1.58 -1.77
C ALA A 315 17.95 -0.30 -2.62
N PHE A 316 17.63 0.83 -2.00
CA PHE A 316 17.36 2.12 -2.66
C PHE A 316 18.48 3.12 -2.43
N THR A 317 18.69 4.00 -3.41
CA THR A 317 19.59 5.14 -3.24
C THR A 317 19.06 6.12 -2.19
N LYS A 318 19.96 6.89 -1.54
CA LYS A 318 19.55 7.93 -0.58
C LYS A 318 18.59 8.95 -1.19
N ASN A 319 18.72 9.27 -2.48
CA ASN A 319 17.77 10.13 -3.20
C ASN A 319 16.37 9.53 -3.27
N GLN A 320 16.26 8.24 -3.56
CA GLN A 320 14.97 7.54 -3.61
C GLN A 320 14.33 7.48 -2.22
N VAL A 321 15.10 7.05 -1.22
CA VAL A 321 14.65 7.01 0.19
C VAL A 321 14.13 8.39 0.63
N LEU A 322 14.93 9.44 0.42
CA LEU A 322 14.55 10.79 0.85
C LEU A 322 13.39 11.36 0.03
N THR A 323 13.26 11.01 -1.24
CA THR A 323 12.09 11.44 -2.04
C THR A 323 10.80 10.89 -1.44
N ASP A 324 10.77 9.62 -1.09
CA ASP A 324 9.59 8.99 -0.49
C ASP A 324 9.30 9.54 0.93
N VAL A 325 10.30 9.61 1.79
CA VAL A 325 10.21 10.24 3.12
C VAL A 325 9.68 11.67 3.04
N MET A 326 10.21 12.45 2.10
CA MET A 326 9.79 13.85 1.91
C MET A 326 8.34 13.96 1.43
N ILE A 327 7.83 13.03 0.63
CA ILE A 327 6.39 13.03 0.26
C ILE A 327 5.53 13.00 1.51
N TYR A 328 5.82 12.16 2.48
CA TYR A 328 5.09 12.10 3.76
C TYR A 328 5.21 13.39 4.56
N LEU A 329 6.40 13.99 4.60
CA LEU A 329 6.68 15.19 5.41
C LEU A 329 6.10 16.46 4.81
N VAL A 330 6.26 16.69 3.50
CA VAL A 330 5.75 17.91 2.84
C VAL A 330 4.23 17.95 2.76
N THR A 331 3.57 16.80 2.78
CA THR A 331 2.11 16.68 2.78
C THR A 331 1.53 16.50 4.20
N ASN A 332 2.42 16.34 5.20
CA ASN A 332 2.04 16.04 6.57
C ASN A 332 1.10 14.81 6.67
N THR A 333 1.43 13.74 5.92
CA THR A 333 0.62 12.51 5.86
C THR A 333 1.19 11.36 6.69
N MET A 334 2.29 11.59 7.43
CA MET A 334 2.87 10.57 8.28
C MET A 334 1.84 9.99 9.27
N ASN A 335 1.00 10.83 9.87
CA ASN A 335 -0.02 10.40 10.81
C ASN A 335 -1.22 9.73 10.12
N THR A 336 -1.72 10.28 9.01
CA THR A 336 -2.94 9.79 8.37
C THR A 336 -2.72 8.53 7.54
N SER A 337 -1.50 8.29 7.08
CA SER A 337 -1.14 7.07 6.35
C SER A 337 -1.29 5.82 7.24
N VAL A 338 -0.95 5.93 8.52
CA VAL A 338 -1.07 4.81 9.45
C VAL A 338 -2.52 4.52 9.87
N TRP A 339 -3.47 5.41 9.58
CA TRP A 339 -4.89 5.16 9.87
C TRP A 339 -5.46 3.97 9.10
N MET A 340 -4.90 3.60 7.95
CA MET A 340 -5.31 2.42 7.20
C MET A 340 -5.15 1.10 7.97
N TYR A 341 -4.25 1.07 8.96
CA TYR A 341 -4.10 -0.10 9.85
C TYR A 341 -5.31 -0.24 10.76
N ARG A 342 -5.72 0.83 11.42
CA ARG A 342 -6.95 0.88 12.24
C ARG A 342 -8.22 0.73 11.41
N GLY A 343 -8.21 1.20 10.18
CA GLY A 343 -9.33 1.08 9.25
C GLY A 343 -9.78 -0.36 9.02
N ARG A 344 -8.94 -1.35 9.28
CA ARG A 344 -9.31 -2.78 9.18
C ARG A 344 -10.40 -3.19 10.18
N GLU A 345 -10.47 -2.55 11.34
CA GLU A 345 -11.52 -2.82 12.33
C GLU A 345 -12.78 -2.00 12.07
N ASP A 346 -12.62 -0.75 11.66
CA ASP A 346 -13.74 0.19 11.47
C ASP A 346 -14.48 -0.02 10.13
N ASP A 347 -13.77 -0.56 9.12
CA ASP A 347 -14.26 -0.88 7.78
C ASP A 347 -13.61 -2.22 7.34
N PRO A 348 -14.09 -3.35 7.88
CA PRO A 348 -13.43 -4.65 7.73
C PRO A 348 -13.51 -5.18 6.30
N ASP A 349 -12.46 -5.89 5.88
CA ASP A 349 -12.38 -6.54 4.59
C ASP A 349 -13.52 -7.55 4.41
N ILE A 350 -14.15 -7.54 3.24
CA ILE A 350 -15.06 -8.61 2.82
C ILE A 350 -14.21 -9.82 2.47
N VAL A 351 -14.59 -10.96 3.03
CA VAL A 351 -13.89 -12.24 2.84
C VAL A 351 -14.64 -13.09 1.82
N GLY A 352 -13.95 -13.60 0.82
CA GLY A 352 -14.55 -14.43 -0.21
C GLY A 352 -13.52 -15.00 -1.17
N LYS A 353 -13.94 -15.90 -2.06
CA LYS A 353 -13.11 -16.36 -3.17
C LYS A 353 -13.16 -15.34 -4.29
N VAL A 354 -11.99 -14.86 -4.69
CA VAL A 354 -11.83 -14.02 -5.89
C VAL A 354 -12.01 -14.88 -7.13
N THR A 355 -13.03 -14.58 -7.92
CA THR A 355 -13.41 -15.38 -9.11
C THR A 355 -12.90 -14.78 -10.41
N VAL A 356 -12.51 -13.51 -10.43
CA VAL A 356 -11.90 -12.89 -11.61
C VAL A 356 -10.50 -13.46 -11.85
N PRO A 357 -10.00 -13.48 -13.11
CA PRO A 357 -8.65 -13.95 -13.40
C PRO A 357 -7.61 -13.26 -12.53
N THR A 358 -6.76 -14.06 -11.89
CA THR A 358 -5.76 -13.59 -10.93
C THR A 358 -4.36 -13.98 -11.38
N GLY A 359 -3.44 -12.98 -11.40
CA GLY A 359 -2.01 -13.16 -11.54
C GLY A 359 -1.28 -12.91 -10.22
N HIS A 360 -0.19 -13.63 -9.98
CA HIS A 360 0.67 -13.45 -8.82
C HIS A 360 2.16 -13.51 -9.20
N ALA A 361 2.88 -12.47 -8.82
CA ALA A 361 4.33 -12.39 -8.87
C ALA A 361 4.90 -12.75 -7.49
N SER A 362 5.53 -13.91 -7.39
CA SER A 362 6.15 -14.46 -6.19
C SER A 362 7.59 -13.96 -6.12
N LEU A 363 7.89 -13.09 -5.14
CA LEU A 363 9.23 -12.50 -4.97
C LEU A 363 10.01 -13.22 -3.85
N PRO A 364 11.30 -13.58 -4.07
CA PRO A 364 12.05 -14.41 -3.14
C PRO A 364 12.34 -13.76 -1.78
N ARG A 365 12.28 -12.43 -1.71
CA ARG A 365 12.49 -11.64 -0.48
C ARG A 365 11.22 -10.90 -0.02
N GLU A 366 10.04 -11.34 -0.47
CA GLU A 366 8.78 -10.88 0.11
C GLU A 366 8.61 -11.48 1.51
N ILE A 367 8.93 -10.71 2.53
CA ILE A 367 8.98 -11.20 3.92
C ILE A 367 7.72 -10.86 4.72
N VAL A 368 6.91 -9.91 4.27
CA VAL A 368 5.69 -9.47 4.99
C VAL A 368 4.60 -10.55 4.87
N THR A 369 4.43 -11.12 3.69
CA THR A 369 3.49 -12.22 3.45
C THR A 369 4.18 -13.58 3.31
N LEU A 370 5.51 -13.61 3.24
CA LEU A 370 6.35 -14.81 3.07
C LEU A 370 5.88 -15.69 1.91
N ASP A 371 5.43 -15.09 0.84
CA ASP A 371 5.01 -15.72 -0.41
C ASP A 371 4.25 -17.05 -0.21
N PRO A 372 2.91 -17.03 -0.12
CA PRO A 372 2.12 -18.21 0.17
C PRO A 372 2.34 -19.33 -0.86
N PRO A 373 2.35 -20.61 -0.47
CA PRO A 373 2.37 -21.71 -1.40
C PRO A 373 1.20 -21.63 -2.40
N ARG A 374 1.44 -22.05 -3.63
CA ARG A 374 0.47 -21.95 -4.72
C ARG A 374 -0.92 -22.53 -4.39
N ASN A 375 -0.98 -23.66 -3.67
CA ASN A 375 -2.23 -24.26 -3.24
C ASN A 375 -3.06 -23.37 -2.29
N VAL A 376 -2.40 -22.53 -1.48
CA VAL A 376 -3.08 -21.54 -0.62
C VAL A 376 -3.70 -20.45 -1.49
N LEU A 377 -3.00 -19.98 -2.51
CA LEU A 377 -3.51 -19.00 -3.45
C LEU A 377 -4.68 -19.56 -4.27
N GLU A 378 -4.58 -20.76 -4.82
CA GLU A 378 -5.63 -21.41 -5.64
C GLU A 378 -6.94 -21.64 -4.87
N ARG A 379 -6.86 -21.81 -3.54
CA ARG A 379 -8.06 -21.89 -2.70
C ARG A 379 -8.84 -20.58 -2.66
N ASN A 380 -8.13 -19.47 -2.64
CA ASN A 380 -8.69 -18.14 -2.42
C ASN A 380 -8.93 -17.36 -3.70
N TYR A 381 -8.23 -17.69 -4.78
CA TYR A 381 -8.19 -16.93 -6.02
C TYR A 381 -8.40 -17.83 -7.24
N ASN A 382 -8.92 -17.26 -8.32
CA ASN A 382 -8.88 -17.87 -9.64
C ASN A 382 -7.50 -17.63 -10.24
N LEU A 383 -6.50 -18.36 -9.74
CA LEU A 383 -5.09 -18.17 -10.09
C LEU A 383 -4.81 -18.76 -11.48
N VAL A 384 -4.67 -17.89 -12.49
CA VAL A 384 -4.41 -18.27 -13.88
C VAL A 384 -2.99 -17.90 -14.36
N HIS A 385 -2.25 -17.15 -13.52
CA HIS A 385 -0.87 -16.76 -13.77
C HIS A 385 -0.10 -16.75 -12.45
N TYR A 386 1.09 -17.36 -12.44
CA TYR A 386 1.96 -17.45 -11.27
C TYR A 386 3.41 -17.45 -11.73
N THR A 387 4.16 -16.42 -11.38
CA THR A 387 5.56 -16.27 -11.77
C THR A 387 6.45 -16.21 -10.52
N LYS A 388 7.43 -17.13 -10.44
CA LYS A 388 8.52 -17.02 -9.47
C LYS A 388 9.55 -16.04 -9.98
N MET A 389 9.69 -14.90 -9.33
CA MET A 389 10.67 -13.89 -9.69
C MET A 389 12.08 -14.31 -9.26
N PRO A 390 13.12 -13.98 -10.06
CA PRO A 390 14.50 -14.37 -9.75
C PRO A 390 15.10 -13.55 -8.59
N ARG A 391 14.56 -12.36 -8.31
CA ARG A 391 15.01 -11.41 -7.30
C ARG A 391 13.92 -10.40 -6.97
N GLY A 392 14.11 -9.63 -5.91
CA GLY A 392 13.22 -8.58 -5.43
C GLY A 392 12.55 -8.93 -4.11
N GLY A 393 12.13 -7.91 -3.40
CA GLY A 393 11.46 -7.96 -2.11
C GLY A 393 10.06 -7.35 -2.17
N HIS A 394 9.67 -6.78 -1.06
CA HIS A 394 8.32 -6.26 -0.83
C HIS A 394 7.94 -5.10 -1.78
N PHE A 395 8.88 -4.21 -2.08
CA PHE A 395 8.66 -3.04 -2.92
C PHE A 395 8.89 -3.36 -4.40
N ALA A 396 8.16 -4.34 -4.92
CA ALA A 396 8.42 -5.03 -6.17
C ALA A 396 8.63 -4.11 -7.38
N PHE A 397 7.77 -3.11 -7.58
CA PHE A 397 7.88 -2.15 -8.69
C PHE A 397 9.02 -1.15 -8.52
N TRP A 398 9.40 -0.87 -7.29
CA TRP A 398 10.49 0.04 -6.99
C TRP A 398 11.86 -0.66 -7.09
N GLU A 399 11.92 -1.92 -6.63
CA GLU A 399 13.13 -2.74 -6.68
C GLU A 399 13.41 -3.34 -8.07
N GLN A 400 12.36 -3.80 -8.75
CA GLN A 400 12.45 -4.59 -9.99
C GLN A 400 11.39 -4.15 -11.02
N PRO A 401 11.38 -2.87 -11.45
CA PRO A 401 10.34 -2.35 -12.35
C PRO A 401 10.25 -3.13 -13.67
N GLU A 402 11.38 -3.54 -14.25
CA GLU A 402 11.42 -4.28 -15.52
C GLU A 402 10.75 -5.66 -15.40
N LEU A 403 11.05 -6.40 -14.32
CA LEU A 403 10.46 -7.72 -14.08
C LEU A 403 8.95 -7.61 -13.85
N MET A 404 8.52 -6.65 -13.04
CA MET A 404 7.11 -6.44 -12.74
C MET A 404 6.31 -5.99 -13.96
N VAL A 405 6.86 -5.08 -14.77
CA VAL A 405 6.26 -4.63 -16.02
C VAL A 405 6.10 -5.80 -17.01
N ALA A 406 7.13 -6.65 -17.13
CA ALA A 406 7.08 -7.81 -18.02
C ALA A 406 6.00 -8.80 -17.58
N ASP A 407 5.91 -9.09 -16.29
CA ASP A 407 4.92 -10.02 -15.72
C ASP A 407 3.49 -9.51 -15.85
N VAL A 408 3.24 -8.24 -15.50
CA VAL A 408 1.94 -7.58 -15.69
C VAL A 408 1.50 -7.63 -17.14
N ARG A 409 2.39 -7.30 -18.10
CA ARG A 409 2.09 -7.40 -19.53
C ARG A 409 1.76 -8.84 -19.95
N GLN A 410 2.55 -9.82 -19.51
CA GLN A 410 2.34 -11.23 -19.86
C GLN A 410 0.99 -11.75 -19.33
N PHE A 411 0.62 -11.40 -18.11
CA PHE A 411 -0.66 -11.77 -17.53
C PHE A 411 -1.83 -11.16 -18.28
N PHE A 412 -1.86 -9.83 -18.41
CA PHE A 412 -2.99 -9.13 -18.99
C PHE A 412 -3.12 -9.31 -20.50
N ARG A 413 -2.03 -9.66 -21.21
CA ARG A 413 -2.09 -10.00 -22.64
C ARG A 413 -3.12 -11.09 -22.93
N LYS A 414 -3.23 -12.10 -22.05
CA LYS A 414 -4.19 -13.20 -22.17
C LYS A 414 -5.64 -12.78 -21.93
N LEU A 415 -5.86 -11.60 -21.37
CA LEU A 415 -7.18 -11.07 -21.01
C LEU A 415 -7.64 -9.94 -21.93
N ARG A 416 -6.84 -9.61 -22.94
CA ARG A 416 -7.21 -8.68 -24.01
C ARG A 416 -8.07 -9.44 -25.01
N GLY A 417 -9.37 -9.15 -25.04
CA GLY A 417 -10.31 -9.71 -26.01
C GLY A 417 -10.23 -9.03 -27.39
#